data_94c374fef23b8541bf9b0003b9b8688a
#
_entry.id   94c374fef23b8541bf9b0003b9b8688a
#
_cell.length_a   1.000
_cell.length_b   1.000
_cell.length_c   1.000
_cell.angle_alpha   90.00
_cell.angle_beta   90.00
_cell.angle_gamma   90.00
#
_symmetry.space_group_name_H-M   'P 1'
#
loop_
_entity.id
_entity.type
_entity.pdbx_description
1 polymer ?
#
loop_
_entity_poly.entity_id
_entity_poly.type
_entity_poly.pdbx_seq_one_letter_code
_entity_poly.pdbx_strand_id
1 'polypeptide(L)'
;MFKLWQNEAMTTEYGSQGANSRFQTLNFDAAGGSIDLVMYFGSPNRAYTLRTAKNSGIDNITLTVADALPDRADNTAYAVGAIVEPAGGNGYLYQCSKAGSSAASAPRFLTTVGATIADGTAVWTCLGKRHNPSEIKLALSKAGLDSAGGTLSLGAELRGGAAVAIYVRITSAVNDLYNAGQTPQLAISINECAIGAA
;
A
#
# COMPACT_ATOMS: atom_id res chain seq x y z
N MET A 1 -4.66 -0.78 -21.78
CA MET A 1 -3.80 -0.99 -20.60
C MET A 1 -4.67 -1.44 -19.44
N PHE A 2 -4.22 -2.42 -18.63
CA PHE A 2 -4.92 -2.84 -17.42
C PHE A 2 -4.73 -1.81 -16.31
N LYS A 3 -5.79 -1.45 -15.62
CA LYS A 3 -5.83 -0.41 -14.59
C LYS A 3 -6.87 -0.72 -13.53
N LEU A 4 -6.87 0.07 -12.45
CA LEU A 4 -7.92 0.08 -11.45
C LEU A 4 -8.98 1.13 -11.79
N TRP A 5 -10.25 0.75 -11.66
CA TRP A 5 -11.42 1.55 -12.02
C TRP A 5 -12.39 1.65 -10.86
N GLN A 6 -13.12 2.77 -10.81
CA GLN A 6 -14.17 3.00 -9.81
C GLN A 6 -15.48 2.28 -10.15
N ASN A 7 -15.63 1.84 -11.39
CA ASN A 7 -16.84 1.18 -11.88
C ASN A 7 -16.51 0.02 -12.82
N GLU A 8 -17.43 -0.93 -12.91
CA GLU A 8 -17.32 -2.13 -13.75
C GLU A 8 -17.23 -1.78 -15.25
N ALA A 9 -17.86 -0.69 -15.68
CA ALA A 9 -17.83 -0.22 -17.07
C ALA A 9 -16.44 0.33 -17.48
N MET A 10 -15.50 0.45 -16.55
CA MET A 10 -14.15 0.95 -16.80
C MET A 10 -14.11 2.35 -17.44
N THR A 11 -14.98 3.24 -16.97
CA THR A 11 -15.08 4.62 -17.48
C THR A 11 -14.43 5.65 -16.56
N THR A 12 -14.27 5.33 -15.27
CA THR A 12 -13.67 6.21 -14.28
C THR A 12 -12.49 5.51 -13.64
N GLU A 13 -11.29 5.99 -13.94
CA GLU A 13 -10.05 5.43 -13.42
C GLU A 13 -9.79 5.87 -11.97
N TYR A 14 -9.25 4.99 -11.15
CA TYR A 14 -8.65 5.37 -9.88
C TYR A 14 -7.29 6.02 -10.13
N GLY A 15 -7.10 7.23 -9.60
CA GLY A 15 -5.80 7.87 -9.48
C GLY A 15 -5.00 8.01 -10.77
N SER A 16 -5.42 8.87 -11.69
CA SER A 16 -4.70 9.14 -12.94
C SER A 16 -3.47 10.06 -12.78
N GLN A 17 -3.12 10.46 -11.58
CA GLN A 17 -2.14 11.53 -11.32
C GLN A 17 -0.93 11.04 -10.49
N GLY A 18 0.03 10.41 -11.17
CA GLY A 18 1.39 10.20 -10.63
C GLY A 18 1.53 9.11 -9.54
N ALA A 19 2.73 8.99 -8.99
CA ALA A 19 3.13 7.93 -8.05
C ALA A 19 2.39 7.96 -6.69
N ASN A 20 1.65 9.03 -6.40
CA ASN A 20 0.92 9.23 -5.14
C ASN A 20 -0.60 9.27 -5.34
N SER A 21 -1.11 8.57 -6.33
CA SER A 21 -2.54 8.51 -6.59
C SER A 21 -3.29 7.88 -5.42
N ARG A 22 -4.16 8.65 -4.78
CA ARG A 22 -5.01 8.17 -3.70
C ARG A 22 -6.24 7.50 -4.28
N PHE A 23 -6.56 6.31 -3.78
CA PHE A 23 -7.78 5.64 -4.19
C PHE A 23 -9.02 6.34 -3.63
N GLN A 24 -9.00 6.65 -2.35
CA GLN A 24 -10.11 7.26 -1.65
C GLN A 24 -9.65 7.79 -0.29
N THR A 25 -10.27 8.87 0.19
CA THR A 25 -10.14 9.27 1.59
C THR A 25 -11.20 8.52 2.38
N LEU A 26 -10.76 7.75 3.36
CA LEU A 26 -11.63 7.06 4.30
C LEU A 26 -11.49 7.72 5.66
N ASN A 27 -12.62 8.01 6.28
CA ASN A 27 -12.65 8.58 7.61
C ASN A 27 -13.16 7.51 8.58
N PHE A 28 -12.35 7.18 9.57
CA PHE A 28 -12.74 6.35 10.70
C PHE A 28 -13.01 7.28 11.88
N ASP A 29 -14.00 6.95 12.70
CA ASP A 29 -14.21 7.66 13.95
C ASP A 29 -13.17 7.26 15.01
N ALA A 30 -13.22 7.88 16.19
CA ALA A 30 -12.29 7.57 17.28
C ALA A 30 -12.40 6.12 17.79
N ALA A 31 -13.47 5.42 17.47
CA ALA A 31 -13.67 4.02 17.82
C ALA A 31 -13.06 3.05 16.80
N GLY A 32 -12.53 3.57 15.67
CA GLY A 32 -12.08 2.74 14.55
C GLY A 32 -13.24 2.10 13.81
N GLY A 33 -12.98 0.96 13.17
CA GLY A 33 -14.02 0.21 12.46
C GLY A 33 -13.53 -0.45 11.19
N SER A 34 -14.48 -0.91 10.38
CA SER A 34 -14.20 -1.51 9.08
C SER A 34 -15.06 -0.86 8.00
N ILE A 35 -14.46 -0.59 6.86
CA ILE A 35 -15.12 -0.08 5.66
C ILE A 35 -14.90 -1.08 4.54
N ASP A 36 -15.99 -1.51 3.91
CA ASP A 36 -15.96 -2.34 2.72
C ASP A 36 -16.15 -1.46 1.48
N LEU A 37 -15.32 -1.64 0.49
CA LEU A 37 -15.43 -1.00 -0.81
C LEU A 37 -15.22 -2.01 -1.94
N VAL A 38 -15.59 -1.64 -3.15
CA VAL A 38 -15.31 -2.41 -4.35
C VAL A 38 -14.55 -1.55 -5.34
N MET A 39 -13.51 -2.12 -5.92
CA MET A 39 -12.78 -1.57 -7.06
C MET A 39 -12.79 -2.61 -8.19
N TYR A 40 -12.47 -2.17 -9.39
CA TYR A 40 -12.50 -3.03 -10.56
C TYR A 40 -11.12 -3.02 -11.22
N PHE A 41 -10.59 -4.18 -11.54
CA PHE A 41 -9.32 -4.28 -12.25
C PHE A 41 -9.53 -4.86 -13.64
N GLY A 42 -9.10 -4.17 -14.68
CA GLY A 42 -9.30 -4.61 -16.04
C GLY A 42 -8.80 -3.64 -17.10
N SER A 43 -9.05 -3.98 -18.34
CA SER A 43 -8.79 -3.16 -19.51
C SER A 43 -10.04 -3.12 -20.40
N PRO A 44 -10.51 -1.95 -20.86
CA PRO A 44 -11.62 -1.87 -21.81
C PRO A 44 -11.23 -2.41 -23.20
N ASN A 45 -9.95 -2.53 -23.50
CA ASN A 45 -9.48 -3.02 -24.81
C ASN A 45 -9.41 -4.54 -24.84
N ARG A 46 -10.31 -5.15 -25.62
CA ARG A 46 -10.43 -6.61 -25.80
C ARG A 46 -9.23 -7.26 -26.50
N ALA A 47 -8.40 -6.49 -27.19
CA ALA A 47 -7.21 -7.01 -27.85
C ALA A 47 -6.04 -7.27 -26.89
N TYR A 48 -6.19 -6.97 -25.60
CA TYR A 48 -5.14 -7.14 -24.61
C TYR A 48 -5.41 -8.32 -23.69
N THR A 49 -4.35 -9.02 -23.36
CA THR A 49 -4.30 -10.05 -22.33
C THR A 49 -3.20 -9.72 -21.34
N LEU A 50 -3.47 -9.84 -20.05
CA LEU A 50 -2.49 -9.70 -18.97
C LEU A 50 -2.11 -11.09 -18.48
N ARG A 51 -0.83 -11.35 -18.35
CA ARG A 51 -0.24 -12.58 -17.76
C ARG A 51 0.97 -12.19 -16.93
N THR A 52 1.42 -13.07 -16.07
CA THR A 52 2.71 -12.86 -15.38
C THR A 52 3.86 -12.78 -16.39
N ALA A 53 4.84 -11.94 -16.13
CA ALA A 53 6.02 -11.79 -17.00
C ALA A 53 6.88 -13.06 -16.97
N LYS A 54 6.95 -13.73 -15.82
CA LYS A 54 7.64 -15.00 -15.63
C LYS A 54 6.58 -16.12 -15.59
N ASN A 55 6.80 -17.24 -16.28
CA ASN A 55 5.85 -18.37 -16.39
C ASN A 55 4.46 -17.95 -16.88
N SER A 56 4.44 -17.17 -17.96
CA SER A 56 3.23 -16.60 -18.58
C SER A 56 2.13 -17.64 -18.79
N GLY A 57 0.94 -17.40 -18.27
CA GLY A 57 -0.20 -18.30 -18.36
C GLY A 57 -0.16 -19.52 -17.43
N ILE A 58 0.84 -19.61 -16.54
CA ILE A 58 0.99 -20.67 -15.54
C ILE A 58 0.85 -20.08 -14.14
N ASP A 59 1.69 -19.08 -13.81
CA ASP A 59 1.63 -18.42 -12.52
C ASP A 59 0.44 -17.46 -12.46
N ASN A 60 -0.15 -17.32 -11.27
CA ASN A 60 -1.27 -16.44 -11.08
C ASN A 60 -0.82 -14.97 -11.00
N ILE A 61 -1.61 -14.12 -11.62
CA ILE A 61 -1.60 -12.68 -11.37
C ILE A 61 -2.08 -12.47 -9.94
N THR A 62 -1.29 -11.78 -9.13
CA THR A 62 -1.52 -11.64 -7.69
C THR A 62 -1.48 -10.18 -7.28
N LEU A 63 -2.52 -9.73 -6.58
CA LEU A 63 -2.51 -8.47 -5.85
C LEU A 63 -2.04 -8.73 -4.43
N THR A 64 -1.20 -7.84 -3.90
CA THR A 64 -0.68 -7.94 -2.53
C THR A 64 -0.69 -6.58 -1.86
N VAL A 65 -1.20 -6.53 -0.64
CA VAL A 65 -1.07 -5.36 0.23
C VAL A 65 0.34 -5.36 0.82
N ALA A 66 1.02 -4.26 0.68
CA ALA A 66 2.40 -4.09 1.15
C ALA A 66 2.59 -2.72 1.80
N ASP A 67 3.66 -2.58 2.54
CA ASP A 67 4.12 -1.30 3.03
C ASP A 67 4.54 -0.41 1.86
N ALA A 68 4.14 0.85 1.93
CA ALA A 68 4.48 1.86 0.93
C ALA A 68 5.60 2.79 1.41
N LEU A 69 5.93 2.77 2.69
CA LEU A 69 7.00 3.57 3.26
C LEU A 69 8.33 2.80 3.22
N PRO A 70 9.43 3.51 2.97
CA PRO A 70 10.74 2.89 2.99
C PRO A 70 11.20 2.61 4.43
N ASP A 71 11.96 1.54 4.58
CA ASP A 71 12.77 1.30 5.77
C ASP A 71 13.87 2.38 5.89
N ARG A 72 14.21 2.71 7.12
CA ARG A 72 15.44 3.46 7.39
C ARG A 72 16.64 2.67 6.90
N ALA A 73 17.47 3.28 6.07
CA ALA A 73 18.71 2.70 5.58
C ALA A 73 19.94 3.29 6.29
N ASP A 74 21.01 2.50 6.39
CA ASP A 74 22.29 2.93 6.98
C ASP A 74 23.03 3.92 6.07
N ASN A 75 23.81 4.84 6.65
CA ASN A 75 24.66 5.79 5.93
C ASN A 75 23.95 6.56 4.82
N THR A 76 22.66 6.83 5.01
CA THR A 76 21.79 7.43 3.99
C THR A 76 21.42 8.85 4.38
N ALA A 77 21.47 9.78 3.42
CA ALA A 77 21.06 11.15 3.63
C ALA A 77 19.54 11.30 3.62
N TYR A 78 19.00 12.00 4.61
CA TYR A 78 17.57 12.27 4.75
C TYR A 78 17.31 13.79 4.83
N ALA A 79 16.31 14.23 4.09
CA ALA A 79 15.79 15.58 4.18
C ALA A 79 14.77 15.70 5.32
N VAL A 80 14.59 16.92 5.85
CA VAL A 80 13.50 17.21 6.78
C VAL A 80 12.15 16.82 6.15
N GLY A 81 11.31 16.13 6.91
CA GLY A 81 10.02 15.66 6.46
C GLY A 81 10.02 14.23 5.88
N ALA A 82 11.19 13.64 5.61
CA ALA A 82 11.26 12.24 5.19
C ALA A 82 10.66 11.34 6.28
N ILE A 83 9.81 10.37 5.89
CA ILE A 83 9.16 9.44 6.80
C ILE A 83 9.71 8.03 6.52
N VAL A 84 10.08 7.34 7.58
CA VAL A 84 10.61 5.99 7.54
C VAL A 84 10.06 5.15 8.68
N GLU A 85 10.25 3.83 8.59
CA GLU A 85 10.19 2.92 9.72
C GLU A 85 11.58 2.32 10.01
N PRO A 86 11.87 1.85 11.23
CA PRO A 86 13.07 1.09 11.50
C PRO A 86 13.10 -0.20 10.69
N ALA A 87 14.26 -0.58 10.17
CA ALA A 87 14.43 -1.87 9.52
C ALA A 87 14.00 -3.01 10.46
N GLY A 88 13.16 -3.90 9.96
CA GLY A 88 12.54 -4.97 10.76
C GLY A 88 11.31 -4.54 11.57
N GLY A 89 10.94 -3.25 11.48
CA GLY A 89 9.71 -2.69 12.04
C GLY A 89 9.65 -2.70 13.58
N ASN A 90 9.10 -1.65 14.15
CA ASN A 90 8.70 -1.62 15.57
C ASN A 90 7.25 -1.17 15.73
N GLY A 91 6.50 -1.07 14.63
CA GLY A 91 5.11 -0.64 14.58
C GLY A 91 4.91 0.87 14.67
N TYR A 92 5.97 1.68 14.54
CA TYR A 92 5.92 3.14 14.62
C TYR A 92 6.59 3.79 13.42
N LEU A 93 6.14 5.00 13.09
CA LEU A 93 6.71 5.85 12.06
C LEU A 93 7.55 6.97 12.67
N TYR A 94 8.57 7.37 11.92
CA TYR A 94 9.50 8.43 12.31
C TYR A 94 9.68 9.40 11.16
N GLN A 95 9.63 10.68 11.51
CA GLN A 95 9.89 11.76 10.56
C GLN A 95 11.26 12.39 10.86
N CYS A 96 12.04 12.60 9.82
CA CYS A 96 13.26 13.36 9.90
C CYS A 96 12.93 14.81 10.27
N SER A 97 13.28 15.21 11.49
CA SER A 97 13.07 16.58 12.01
C SER A 97 14.29 17.47 11.83
N LYS A 98 15.47 16.86 11.62
CA LYS A 98 16.71 17.54 11.26
C LYS A 98 17.40 16.77 10.15
N ALA A 99 17.61 17.39 9.00
CA ALA A 99 18.31 16.79 7.87
C ALA A 99 19.74 16.37 8.25
N GLY A 100 20.17 15.26 7.71
CA GLY A 100 21.50 14.69 7.94
C GLY A 100 21.62 13.30 7.36
N SER A 101 22.73 12.63 7.66
CA SER A 101 22.95 11.23 7.30
C SER A 101 22.73 10.34 8.51
N SER A 102 22.04 9.24 8.30
CA SER A 102 21.88 8.17 9.30
C SER A 102 23.23 7.54 9.64
N ALA A 103 23.34 6.98 10.83
CA ALA A 103 24.51 6.20 11.24
C ALA A 103 24.60 4.87 10.48
N ALA A 104 25.76 4.21 10.57
CA ALA A 104 26.01 2.87 10.01
C ALA A 104 25.22 1.75 10.70
N SER A 105 24.54 2.05 11.80
CA SER A 105 23.64 1.15 12.51
C SER A 105 22.46 1.94 13.07
N ALA A 106 21.28 1.29 13.08
CA ALA A 106 20.08 1.93 13.57
C ALA A 106 20.16 2.24 15.07
N PRO A 107 19.73 3.43 15.53
CA PRO A 107 19.59 3.72 16.94
C PRO A 107 18.42 2.93 17.54
N ARG A 108 18.32 2.88 18.86
CA ARG A 108 17.12 2.38 19.52
C ARG A 108 15.99 3.42 19.37
N PHE A 109 15.10 3.19 18.45
CA PHE A 109 13.97 4.07 18.21
C PHE A 109 12.98 4.07 19.39
N LEU A 110 12.63 5.26 19.86
CA LEU A 110 11.69 5.48 20.97
C LEU A 110 10.26 5.44 20.46
N THR A 111 9.37 4.75 21.16
CA THR A 111 7.95 4.58 20.76
C THR A 111 6.99 5.59 21.40
N THR A 112 7.52 6.60 22.06
CA THR A 112 6.72 7.71 22.61
C THR A 112 6.52 8.77 21.52
N VAL A 113 5.28 9.11 21.23
CA VAL A 113 4.94 10.17 20.25
C VAL A 113 5.61 11.50 20.63
N GLY A 114 6.22 12.14 19.65
CA GLY A 114 6.98 13.38 19.83
C GLY A 114 8.41 13.20 20.36
N ALA A 115 8.78 12.02 20.86
CA ALA A 115 10.15 11.77 21.27
C ALA A 115 11.11 11.82 20.08
N THR A 116 12.29 12.39 20.32
CA THR A 116 13.33 12.53 19.30
C THR A 116 14.51 11.62 19.58
N ILE A 117 15.19 11.17 18.52
CA ILE A 117 16.40 10.35 18.58
C ILE A 117 17.39 10.81 17.52
N ALA A 118 18.66 10.92 17.92
CA ALA A 118 19.75 11.17 16.99
C ALA A 118 20.17 9.88 16.28
N ASP A 119 20.47 10.00 14.99
CA ASP A 119 20.90 8.91 14.12
C ASP A 119 21.96 9.43 13.16
N GLY A 120 23.22 9.30 13.52
CA GLY A 120 24.32 9.99 12.85
C GLY A 120 24.19 11.52 13.00
N THR A 121 24.02 12.23 11.90
CA THR A 121 23.76 13.69 11.90
C THR A 121 22.28 14.03 11.70
N ALA A 122 21.46 13.04 11.35
CA ALA A 122 20.01 13.17 11.27
C ALA A 122 19.36 13.09 12.67
N VAL A 123 18.16 13.65 12.80
CA VAL A 123 17.32 13.50 13.99
C VAL A 123 15.93 13.07 13.56
N TRP A 124 15.40 12.05 14.22
CA TRP A 124 14.05 11.52 13.99
C TRP A 124 13.11 11.91 15.12
N THR A 125 11.87 12.17 14.78
CA THR A 125 10.77 12.37 15.73
C THR A 125 9.76 11.23 15.54
N CYS A 126 9.39 10.56 16.63
CA CYS A 126 8.33 9.55 16.61
C CYS A 126 6.98 10.19 16.30
N LEU A 127 6.32 9.73 15.26
CA LEU A 127 5.01 10.23 14.82
C LEU A 127 3.84 9.47 15.48
N GLY A 128 4.03 8.20 15.82
CA GLY A 128 2.98 7.32 16.33
C GLY A 128 2.99 5.97 15.63
N LYS A 129 2.00 5.15 15.95
CA LYS A 129 1.82 3.83 15.33
C LYS A 129 1.53 3.97 13.84
N ARG A 130 2.03 3.01 13.07
CA ARG A 130 1.78 2.89 11.64
C ARG A 130 0.52 2.06 11.36
N HIS A 131 0.00 2.19 10.16
CA HIS A 131 -0.93 1.23 9.61
C HIS A 131 -0.18 -0.07 9.23
N ASN A 132 -0.88 -1.20 9.30
CA ASN A 132 -0.33 -2.52 9.02
C ASN A 132 -1.00 -3.13 7.78
N PRO A 133 -0.28 -3.81 6.88
CA PRO A 133 -0.87 -4.50 5.73
C PRO A 133 -2.03 -5.45 6.09
N SER A 134 -2.02 -6.04 7.28
CA SER A 134 -3.12 -6.90 7.76
C SER A 134 -4.44 -6.17 7.99
N GLU A 135 -4.44 -4.84 8.01
CA GLU A 135 -5.66 -4.03 8.11
C GLU A 135 -6.45 -4.02 6.79
N ILE A 136 -5.84 -4.46 5.68
CA ILE A 136 -6.49 -4.52 4.38
C ILE A 136 -6.66 -5.98 3.95
N LYS A 137 -7.90 -6.35 3.64
CA LYS A 137 -8.26 -7.66 3.10
C LYS A 137 -8.77 -7.51 1.68
N LEU A 138 -8.41 -8.47 0.82
CA LEU A 138 -8.78 -8.49 -0.59
C LEU A 138 -9.53 -9.78 -0.92
N ALA A 139 -10.66 -9.69 -1.62
CA ALA A 139 -11.44 -10.86 -2.06
C ALA A 139 -12.12 -10.62 -3.41
N LEU A 140 -12.52 -11.71 -4.08
CA LEU A 140 -13.34 -11.66 -5.31
C LEU A 140 -14.85 -11.54 -5.02
N SER A 141 -15.25 -11.60 -3.75
CA SER A 141 -16.64 -11.41 -3.33
C SER A 141 -16.73 -10.76 -1.96
N LYS A 142 -17.84 -10.10 -1.66
CA LYS A 142 -18.05 -9.50 -0.34
C LYS A 142 -18.01 -10.54 0.78
N ALA A 143 -18.62 -11.69 0.59
CA ALA A 143 -18.61 -12.78 1.57
C ALA A 143 -17.21 -13.38 1.78
N GLY A 144 -16.36 -13.35 0.74
CA GLY A 144 -14.97 -13.81 0.83
C GLY A 144 -14.10 -12.97 1.76
N LEU A 145 -14.46 -11.71 2.03
CA LEU A 145 -13.69 -10.81 2.90
C LEU A 145 -13.55 -11.33 4.34
N ASP A 146 -14.48 -12.14 4.83
CA ASP A 146 -14.45 -12.63 6.21
C ASP A 146 -13.27 -13.58 6.45
N SER A 147 -12.88 -14.35 5.43
CA SER A 147 -11.73 -15.27 5.46
C SER A 147 -10.51 -14.79 4.67
N ALA A 148 -10.58 -13.62 4.06
CA ALA A 148 -9.52 -13.08 3.21
C ALA A 148 -8.30 -12.59 4.00
N GLY A 149 -7.18 -12.47 3.29
CA GLY A 149 -5.96 -11.78 3.73
C GLY A 149 -5.59 -10.63 2.80
N GLY A 150 -4.37 -10.13 2.94
CA GLY A 150 -3.82 -9.05 2.11
C GLY A 150 -3.36 -9.49 0.72
N THR A 151 -3.57 -10.74 0.31
CA THR A 151 -3.15 -11.27 -0.99
C THR A 151 -4.34 -11.87 -1.72
N LEU A 152 -4.49 -11.55 -3.02
CA LEU A 152 -5.59 -12.01 -3.85
C LEU A 152 -5.07 -12.52 -5.20
N SER A 153 -5.39 -13.76 -5.55
CA SER A 153 -5.12 -14.33 -6.88
C SER A 153 -6.24 -13.96 -7.86
N LEU A 154 -5.86 -13.48 -9.03
CA LEU A 154 -6.76 -13.15 -10.14
C LEU A 154 -6.75 -14.22 -11.25
N GLY A 155 -6.05 -15.36 -11.05
CA GLY A 155 -5.84 -16.37 -12.07
C GLY A 155 -4.61 -16.11 -12.94
N ALA A 156 -4.30 -17.07 -13.83
CA ALA A 156 -3.08 -17.03 -14.64
C ALA A 156 -3.19 -16.08 -15.85
N GLU A 157 -4.39 -15.68 -16.21
CA GLU A 157 -4.67 -14.80 -17.34
C GLU A 157 -5.88 -13.91 -17.05
N LEU A 158 -5.79 -12.64 -17.46
CA LEU A 158 -6.93 -11.73 -17.53
C LEU A 158 -7.07 -11.19 -18.94
N ARG A 159 -8.26 -11.31 -19.51
CA ARG A 159 -8.56 -10.77 -20.84
C ARG A 159 -9.19 -9.39 -20.72
N GLY A 160 -8.84 -8.52 -21.64
CA GLY A 160 -9.46 -7.22 -21.76
C GLY A 160 -10.90 -7.32 -22.25
N GLY A 161 -11.65 -6.24 -22.08
CA GLY A 161 -13.07 -6.14 -22.38
C GLY A 161 -13.99 -6.46 -21.21
N ALA A 162 -13.43 -6.92 -20.08
CA ALA A 162 -14.13 -7.11 -18.82
C ALA A 162 -13.28 -6.65 -17.64
N ALA A 163 -13.92 -6.31 -16.54
CA ALA A 163 -13.27 -6.00 -15.29
C ALA A 163 -13.53 -7.08 -14.25
N VAL A 164 -12.55 -7.33 -13.40
CA VAL A 164 -12.69 -8.19 -12.22
C VAL A 164 -13.01 -7.30 -11.03
N ALA A 165 -14.13 -7.58 -10.36
CA ALA A 165 -14.47 -6.91 -9.11
C ALA A 165 -13.55 -7.38 -7.99
N ILE A 166 -12.95 -6.44 -7.29
CA ILE A 166 -12.08 -6.67 -6.14
C ILE A 166 -12.75 -6.01 -4.94
N TYR A 167 -13.17 -6.82 -4.00
CA TYR A 167 -13.71 -6.37 -2.73
C TYR A 167 -12.58 -6.12 -1.76
N VAL A 168 -12.61 -4.99 -1.11
CA VAL A 168 -11.57 -4.54 -0.19
C VAL A 168 -12.22 -4.22 1.14
N ARG A 169 -11.75 -4.82 2.21
CA ARG A 169 -12.08 -4.41 3.58
C ARG A 169 -10.88 -3.71 4.17
N ILE A 170 -11.09 -2.51 4.68
CA ILE A 170 -10.09 -1.75 5.41
C ILE A 170 -10.57 -1.64 6.84
N THR A 171 -9.77 -2.16 7.77
CA THR A 171 -10.06 -2.10 9.21
C THR A 171 -9.03 -1.19 9.86
N SER A 172 -9.49 -0.15 10.56
CA SER A 172 -8.62 0.68 11.38
C SER A 172 -8.84 0.34 12.84
N ALA A 173 -7.77 -0.05 13.51
CA ALA A 173 -7.77 -0.14 14.96
C ALA A 173 -7.81 1.27 15.56
N VAL A 174 -8.44 1.41 16.70
CA VAL A 174 -8.56 2.65 17.45
C VAL A 174 -7.20 3.10 17.95
N ASN A 175 -7.01 4.41 17.97
CA ASN A 175 -6.03 5.15 18.78
C ASN A 175 -4.57 5.05 18.31
N ASP A 176 -3.87 6.14 18.42
CA ASP A 176 -2.43 6.31 18.22
C ASP A 176 -1.91 6.09 16.80
N LEU A 177 -2.78 5.87 15.79
CA LEU A 177 -2.33 5.78 14.42
C LEU A 177 -1.95 7.16 13.92
N TYR A 178 -0.74 7.28 13.40
CA TYR A 178 -0.33 8.51 12.74
C TYR A 178 -1.02 8.61 11.38
N ASN A 179 -1.85 9.61 11.23
CA ASN A 179 -2.38 10.00 9.94
C ASN A 179 -1.39 10.95 9.27
N ALA A 180 -0.52 10.41 8.44
CA ALA A 180 0.47 11.17 7.68
C ALA A 180 -0.15 12.15 6.66
N GLY A 181 -1.47 12.26 6.64
CA GLY A 181 -2.23 13.14 5.75
C GLY A 181 -2.00 12.80 4.28
N GLN A 182 -0.87 13.17 3.73
CA GLN A 182 -0.56 13.04 2.30
C GLN A 182 0.31 11.83 1.96
N THR A 183 0.92 11.16 2.94
CA THR A 183 1.89 10.08 2.70
C THR A 183 1.19 8.72 2.79
N PRO A 184 1.11 7.95 1.67
CA PRO A 184 0.57 6.61 1.71
C PRO A 184 1.44 5.71 2.59
N GLN A 185 0.83 4.99 3.53
CA GLN A 185 1.53 4.02 4.36
C GLN A 185 1.42 2.60 3.80
N LEU A 186 0.33 2.31 3.09
CA LEU A 186 0.06 1.01 2.49
C LEU A 186 -0.22 1.16 1.00
N ALA A 187 0.13 0.15 0.23
CA ALA A 187 -0.13 0.06 -1.19
C ALA A 187 -0.68 -1.32 -1.55
N ILE A 188 -1.51 -1.36 -2.59
CA ILE A 188 -1.87 -2.61 -3.27
C ILE A 188 -0.99 -2.69 -4.51
N SER A 189 -0.10 -3.66 -4.54
CA SER A 189 0.79 -3.94 -5.66
C SER A 189 0.32 -5.15 -6.46
N ILE A 190 0.70 -5.19 -7.72
CA ILE A 190 0.53 -6.37 -8.58
C ILE A 190 1.90 -6.97 -8.82
N ASN A 191 2.00 -8.31 -8.88
CA ASN A 191 3.23 -8.96 -9.27
C ASN A 191 3.63 -8.59 -10.72
N GLU A 192 4.87 -8.86 -11.08
CA GLU A 192 5.39 -8.51 -12.40
C GLU A 192 4.57 -9.17 -13.51
N CYS A 193 3.94 -8.35 -14.35
CA CYS A 193 3.05 -8.78 -15.41
C CYS A 193 3.42 -8.17 -16.76
N ALA A 194 3.10 -8.89 -17.82
CA ALA A 194 3.24 -8.44 -19.21
C ALA A 194 1.87 -8.40 -19.91
N ILE A 195 1.70 -7.42 -20.78
CA ILE A 195 0.53 -7.30 -21.65
C ILE A 195 0.88 -7.88 -23.00
N GLY A 196 0.10 -8.85 -23.45
CA GLY A 196 0.18 -9.43 -24.79
C GLY A 196 -1.08 -9.16 -25.61
N ALA A 197 -1.07 -9.61 -26.86
CA ALA A 197 -2.27 -9.70 -27.66
C ALA A 197 -3.18 -10.84 -27.12
N ALA A 198 -4.50 -10.63 -27.21
CA ALA A 198 -5.51 -11.62 -26.82
C ALA A 198 -5.65 -12.72 -27.86
#